data_aa35682040df627434aec4ec7a7ee578
#
_entry.id   aa35682040df627434aec4ec7a7ee578
#
_cell.length_a   1.000
_cell.length_b   1.000
_cell.length_c   1.000
_cell.angle_alpha   90.00
_cell.angle_beta   90.00
_cell.angle_gamma   90.00
#
_symmetry.space_group_name_H-M   'P 1'
#
loop_
_entity.id
_entity.type
_entity.pdbx_description
1 polymer ?
#
loop_
_entity_poly.entity_id
_entity_poly.type
_entity_poly.pdbx_seq_one_letter_code
_entity_poly.pdbx_strand_id
1 'polypeptide(L)'
;MLKLAGNDSPLAGLKPEEVSARDGGLCKSDEPDRWESYVSILRRAKRDDVVCSADAPMPLEVQKYSMHSYGAQFCEVRVSEVTGETRVSRFLGSFDAGRILNAKLAASQFKGGIIMGLGLALTEETLFDERSGRIMNPSLAEYHVPVHLDVPTIEVIWNDIPDPHSPLGARGIGEIGITGVGAAVANAVYNATGKRIRELPITLDKLLAVGS
;
A
#
# COMPACT_ATOMS: atom_id res chain seq x y z
N MET A 1 3.11 22.26 23.75
CA MET A 1 4.46 22.87 23.92
C MET A 1 4.39 24.38 24.02
N LEU A 2 3.86 25.12 23.04
CA LEU A 2 3.84 26.60 23.07
C LEU A 2 3.17 27.17 24.32
N LYS A 3 2.04 26.60 24.77
CA LYS A 3 1.38 27.02 26.03
C LYS A 3 2.24 26.82 27.30
N LEU A 4 3.25 25.96 27.24
CA LEU A 4 4.18 25.69 28.34
C LEU A 4 5.44 26.56 28.29
N ALA A 5 5.68 27.24 27.18
CA ALA A 5 6.87 28.04 26.98
C ALA A 5 6.99 29.17 27.99
N GLY A 6 5.88 29.74 28.44
CA GLY A 6 5.85 30.81 29.46
C GLY A 6 6.39 32.17 28.94
N ASN A 7 6.39 33.14 29.83
CA ASN A 7 6.77 34.52 29.47
C ASN A 7 8.29 34.71 29.24
N ASP A 8 9.10 33.80 29.80
CA ASP A 8 10.58 33.84 29.67
C ASP A 8 11.08 33.14 28.41
N SER A 9 10.18 32.64 27.58
CA SER A 9 10.51 31.99 26.32
C SER A 9 10.77 33.01 25.21
N PRO A 10 11.72 32.78 24.32
CA PRO A 10 11.82 33.56 23.09
C PRO A 10 10.55 33.50 22.22
N LEU A 11 9.67 32.51 22.47
CA LEU A 11 8.41 32.30 21.76
C LEU A 11 7.20 32.86 22.50
N ALA A 12 7.43 33.64 23.59
CA ALA A 12 6.35 34.22 24.38
C ALA A 12 5.45 35.13 23.51
N GLY A 13 4.13 35.00 23.71
CA GLY A 13 3.13 35.81 23.01
C GLY A 13 2.84 35.43 21.56
N LEU A 14 3.53 34.43 20.99
CA LEU A 14 3.26 33.93 19.64
C LEU A 14 2.01 33.03 19.65
N LYS A 15 1.28 33.07 18.53
CA LYS A 15 0.15 32.18 18.27
C LYS A 15 0.63 30.86 17.64
N PRO A 16 -0.15 29.75 17.75
CA PRO A 16 0.23 28.47 17.14
C PRO A 16 0.53 28.55 15.65
N GLU A 17 -0.17 29.41 14.91
CA GLU A 17 -0.02 29.61 13.47
C GLU A 17 1.30 30.29 13.08
N GLU A 18 1.93 30.99 14.03
CA GLU A 18 3.20 31.70 13.84
C GLU A 18 4.41 30.83 14.17
N VAL A 19 4.19 29.60 14.63
CA VAL A 19 5.24 28.71 15.16
C VAL A 19 5.27 27.40 14.38
N SER A 20 6.48 26.98 14.03
CA SER A 20 6.74 25.69 13.41
C SER A 20 7.64 24.81 14.28
N ALA A 21 7.53 23.48 14.10
CA ALA A 21 8.39 22.50 14.77
C ALA A 21 9.65 22.25 13.93
N ARG A 22 10.83 22.39 14.55
CA ARG A 22 12.11 22.17 13.87
C ARG A 22 13.17 21.70 14.87
N ASP A 23 14.01 20.77 14.46
CA ASP A 23 15.24 20.33 15.16
C ASP A 23 15.03 20.06 16.68
N GLY A 24 13.94 19.36 17.04
CA GLY A 24 13.62 19.03 18.43
C GLY A 24 13.17 20.23 19.28
N GLY A 25 12.65 21.27 18.65
CA GLY A 25 12.14 22.47 19.29
C GLY A 25 11.03 23.15 18.51
N LEU A 26 10.66 24.34 18.98
CA LEU A 26 9.76 25.26 18.28
C LEU A 26 10.55 26.49 17.80
N CYS A 27 10.23 26.98 16.63
CA CYS A 27 10.74 28.25 16.13
C CYS A 27 9.61 29.12 15.58
N LYS A 28 9.82 30.43 15.53
CA LYS A 28 8.93 31.31 14.80
C LYS A 28 9.07 31.05 13.30
N SER A 29 7.97 30.91 12.59
CA SER A 29 7.97 30.43 11.19
C SER A 29 8.71 31.30 10.21
N ASP A 30 8.69 32.65 10.40
CA ASP A 30 9.34 33.64 9.59
C ASP A 30 10.71 34.11 10.16
N GLU A 31 11.06 33.68 11.39
CA GLU A 31 12.33 33.97 12.07
C GLU A 31 12.89 32.68 12.69
N PRO A 32 13.50 31.76 11.91
CA PRO A 32 13.95 30.45 12.40
C PRO A 32 14.96 30.49 13.54
N ASP A 33 15.73 31.57 13.68
CA ASP A 33 16.71 31.82 14.76
C ASP A 33 16.00 32.08 16.10
N ARG A 34 14.75 32.48 16.09
CA ARG A 34 13.91 32.62 17.27
C ARG A 34 13.34 31.29 17.65
N TRP A 35 14.16 30.47 18.31
CA TRP A 35 13.96 29.04 18.53
C TRP A 35 14.14 28.67 20.01
N GLU A 36 13.43 27.64 20.45
CA GLU A 36 13.60 27.00 21.77
C GLU A 36 13.37 25.48 21.71
N SER A 37 14.26 24.70 22.36
CA SER A 37 14.15 23.25 22.41
C SER A 37 12.96 22.81 23.27
N TYR A 38 12.36 21.65 22.92
CA TYR A 38 11.34 21.02 23.75
C TYR A 38 11.84 20.73 25.17
N VAL A 39 13.10 20.33 25.31
CA VAL A 39 13.74 20.04 26.60
C VAL A 39 13.79 21.30 27.47
N SER A 40 14.16 22.46 26.90
CA SER A 40 14.19 23.73 27.64
C SER A 40 12.81 24.14 28.13
N ILE A 41 11.79 24.03 27.26
CA ILE A 41 10.40 24.35 27.62
C ILE A 41 9.90 23.44 28.74
N LEU A 42 10.15 22.12 28.65
CA LEU A 42 9.72 21.14 29.67
C LEU A 42 10.41 21.40 31.01
N ARG A 43 11.73 21.63 31.01
CA ARG A 43 12.47 21.95 32.24
C ARG A 43 11.95 23.21 32.92
N ARG A 44 11.67 24.27 32.17
CA ARG A 44 11.08 25.49 32.71
C ARG A 44 9.69 25.23 33.29
N ALA A 45 8.89 24.45 32.62
CA ALA A 45 7.55 24.05 33.06
C ALA A 45 7.55 23.01 34.22
N LYS A 46 8.73 22.50 34.64
CA LYS A 46 8.91 21.42 35.62
C LYS A 46 8.07 20.18 35.27
N ARG A 47 8.16 19.75 34.01
CA ARG A 47 7.46 18.57 33.47
C ARG A 47 8.46 17.65 32.77
N ASP A 48 8.20 16.37 32.88
CA ASP A 48 8.99 15.33 32.20
C ASP A 48 8.45 15.02 30.81
N ASP A 49 7.14 15.25 30.62
CA ASP A 49 6.45 14.97 29.35
C ASP A 49 5.33 15.95 29.01
N VAL A 50 4.80 15.83 27.80
CA VAL A 50 3.55 16.46 27.35
C VAL A 50 2.72 15.45 26.59
N VAL A 51 1.50 15.21 27.08
CA VAL A 51 0.50 14.41 26.39
C VAL A 51 -0.55 15.35 25.79
N CYS A 52 -0.85 15.19 24.52
CA CYS A 52 -1.91 15.90 23.81
C CYS A 52 -2.81 14.89 23.10
N SER A 53 -4.10 15.13 23.15
CA SER A 53 -5.10 14.43 22.34
C SER A 53 -5.68 15.41 21.33
N ALA A 54 -5.84 14.94 20.09
CA ALA A 54 -6.50 15.68 19.04
C ALA A 54 -7.44 14.75 18.27
N ASP A 55 -8.64 15.22 18.02
CA ASP A 55 -9.57 14.54 17.13
C ASP A 55 -9.32 15.00 15.69
N ALA A 56 -9.19 14.05 14.78
CA ALA A 56 -9.11 14.32 13.35
C ALA A 56 -10.45 13.90 12.72
N PRO A 57 -11.41 14.80 12.58
CA PRO A 57 -12.67 14.49 11.91
C PRO A 57 -12.39 14.13 10.44
N MET A 58 -13.26 13.28 9.88
CA MET A 58 -13.18 12.96 8.46
C MET A 58 -13.32 14.25 7.64
N PRO A 59 -12.41 14.51 6.69
CA PRO A 59 -12.48 15.72 5.88
C PRO A 59 -13.82 15.82 5.14
N LEU A 60 -14.44 16.99 5.10
CA LEU A 60 -15.68 17.23 4.37
C LEU A 60 -15.54 17.01 2.86
N GLU A 61 -14.32 17.09 2.38
CA GLU A 61 -13.93 16.84 1.00
C GLU A 61 -14.25 15.42 0.53
N VAL A 62 -14.25 14.43 1.44
CA VAL A 62 -14.63 13.03 1.15
C VAL A 62 -16.05 12.94 0.57
N GLN A 63 -16.93 13.88 0.93
CA GLN A 63 -18.29 13.94 0.38
C GLN A 63 -18.36 14.59 -1.00
N LYS A 64 -17.33 15.35 -1.40
CA LYS A 64 -17.29 16.13 -2.65
C LYS A 64 -16.45 15.46 -3.73
N TYR A 65 -15.48 14.65 -3.36
CA TYR A 65 -14.51 14.06 -4.27
C TYR A 65 -14.43 12.56 -4.09
N SER A 66 -14.23 11.84 -5.19
CA SER A 66 -13.87 10.41 -5.17
C SER A 66 -12.38 10.29 -4.89
N MET A 67 -12.03 10.02 -3.64
CA MET A 67 -10.64 10.01 -3.16
C MET A 67 -10.15 8.57 -3.03
N HIS A 68 -9.48 8.08 -4.07
CA HIS A 68 -8.97 6.71 -4.12
C HIS A 68 -7.50 6.68 -4.54
N SER A 69 -6.76 5.69 -4.03
CA SER A 69 -5.52 5.25 -4.66
C SER A 69 -5.87 4.40 -5.88
N TYR A 70 -5.07 4.44 -6.92
CA TYR A 70 -5.31 3.68 -8.15
C TYR A 70 -3.98 3.27 -8.80
N GLY A 71 -4.06 2.41 -9.80
CA GLY A 71 -2.89 1.98 -10.52
C GLY A 71 -3.23 1.25 -11.81
N ALA A 72 -2.18 0.93 -12.56
CA ALA A 72 -2.20 0.07 -13.73
C ALA A 72 -1.18 -1.04 -13.54
N GLN A 73 -1.53 -2.25 -13.97
CA GLN A 73 -0.70 -3.42 -13.78
C GLN A 73 -0.50 -4.16 -15.10
N PHE A 74 0.71 -4.58 -15.34
CA PHE A 74 1.13 -5.22 -16.58
C PHE A 74 1.89 -6.51 -16.27
N CYS A 75 1.57 -7.57 -17.00
CA CYS A 75 2.08 -8.89 -16.74
C CYS A 75 2.60 -9.52 -18.03
N GLU A 76 3.74 -10.17 -17.97
CA GLU A 76 4.29 -11.03 -19.01
C GLU A 76 4.27 -12.47 -18.52
N VAL A 77 3.67 -13.36 -19.31
CA VAL A 77 3.58 -14.79 -19.00
C VAL A 77 4.22 -15.65 -20.08
N ARG A 78 4.65 -16.83 -19.67
CA ARG A 78 5.00 -17.96 -20.56
C ARG A 78 4.07 -19.11 -20.25
N VAL A 79 3.42 -19.63 -21.27
CA VAL A 79 2.48 -20.75 -21.14
C VAL A 79 2.99 -21.92 -21.99
N SER A 80 3.11 -23.09 -21.38
CA SER A 80 3.45 -24.31 -22.09
C SER A 80 2.22 -24.82 -22.86
N GLU A 81 2.32 -24.94 -24.17
CA GLU A 81 1.25 -25.49 -25.00
C GLU A 81 0.98 -26.97 -24.71
N VAL A 82 1.99 -27.69 -24.20
CA VAL A 82 1.90 -29.13 -23.92
C VAL A 82 1.31 -29.40 -22.53
N THR A 83 1.73 -28.65 -21.51
CA THR A 83 1.36 -28.93 -20.11
C THR A 83 0.36 -27.93 -19.53
N GLY A 84 0.12 -26.79 -20.19
CA GLY A 84 -0.67 -25.70 -19.65
C GLY A 84 0.03 -24.91 -18.53
N GLU A 85 1.26 -25.27 -18.15
CA GLU A 85 2.01 -24.60 -17.11
C GLU A 85 2.19 -23.12 -17.45
N THR A 86 1.74 -22.25 -16.55
CA THR A 86 1.82 -20.80 -16.69
C THR A 86 2.83 -20.26 -15.70
N ARG A 87 3.83 -19.54 -16.21
CA ARG A 87 4.82 -18.82 -15.39
C ARG A 87 4.79 -17.33 -15.73
N VAL A 88 4.71 -16.52 -14.69
CA VAL A 88 4.91 -15.08 -14.81
C VAL A 88 6.40 -14.79 -14.85
N SER A 89 6.88 -14.21 -15.94
CA SER A 89 8.31 -13.88 -16.12
C SER A 89 8.62 -12.47 -15.63
N ARG A 90 7.68 -11.54 -15.77
CA ARG A 90 7.84 -10.15 -15.38
C ARG A 90 6.51 -9.51 -15.01
N PHE A 91 6.55 -8.64 -14.01
CA PHE A 91 5.37 -7.88 -13.58
C PHE A 91 5.75 -6.41 -13.33
N LEU A 92 4.95 -5.50 -13.84
CA LEU A 92 5.09 -4.06 -13.62
C LEU A 92 3.80 -3.51 -12.98
N GLY A 93 3.95 -2.87 -11.81
CA GLY A 93 2.88 -2.09 -11.19
C GLY A 93 3.20 -0.60 -11.22
N SER A 94 2.27 0.21 -11.73
CA SER A 94 2.34 1.68 -11.70
C SER A 94 1.21 2.20 -10.83
N PHE A 95 1.52 3.00 -9.79
CA PHE A 95 0.56 3.39 -8.78
C PHE A 95 0.53 4.90 -8.55
N ASP A 96 -0.63 5.39 -8.15
CA ASP A 96 -0.81 6.72 -7.58
C ASP A 96 -1.47 6.59 -6.21
N ALA A 97 -0.74 6.98 -5.18
CA ALA A 97 -1.18 6.95 -3.79
C ALA A 97 -0.93 8.27 -3.07
N GLY A 98 -0.88 9.38 -3.81
CA GLY A 98 -0.50 10.66 -3.26
C GLY A 98 0.99 10.70 -2.90
N ARG A 99 1.33 11.47 -1.89
CA ARG A 99 2.70 11.56 -1.38
C ARG A 99 3.18 10.25 -0.77
N ILE A 100 4.35 9.79 -1.17
CA ILE A 100 4.98 8.60 -0.60
C ILE A 100 5.85 8.99 0.60
N LEU A 101 5.41 8.65 1.81
CA LEU A 101 6.10 9.01 3.05
C LEU A 101 7.37 8.18 3.28
N ASN A 102 7.38 6.91 2.82
CA ASN A 102 8.53 6.02 2.92
C ASN A 102 8.59 5.12 1.69
N ALA A 103 9.50 5.43 0.77
CA ALA A 103 9.65 4.73 -0.50
C ALA A 103 9.94 3.23 -0.35
N LYS A 104 10.77 2.84 0.63
CA LYS A 104 11.12 1.44 0.88
C LYS A 104 9.91 0.62 1.32
N LEU A 105 9.13 1.15 2.27
CA LEU A 105 7.92 0.48 2.76
C LEU A 105 6.83 0.47 1.69
N ALA A 106 6.65 1.55 0.94
CA ALA A 106 5.70 1.60 -0.16
C ALA A 106 6.00 0.55 -1.22
N ALA A 107 7.26 0.46 -1.67
CA ALA A 107 7.69 -0.56 -2.63
C ALA A 107 7.43 -1.98 -2.10
N SER A 108 7.66 -2.23 -0.81
CA SER A 108 7.39 -3.52 -0.16
C SER A 108 5.90 -3.85 -0.17
N GLN A 109 5.03 -2.89 0.14
CA GLN A 109 3.58 -3.08 0.13
C GLN A 109 3.06 -3.38 -1.29
N PHE A 110 3.48 -2.61 -2.29
CA PHE A 110 3.08 -2.86 -3.67
C PHE A 110 3.53 -4.24 -4.16
N LYS A 111 4.79 -4.62 -3.91
CA LYS A 111 5.32 -5.93 -4.30
C LYS A 111 4.62 -7.08 -3.56
N GLY A 112 4.39 -6.92 -2.25
CA GLY A 112 3.68 -7.91 -1.44
C GLY A 112 2.26 -8.14 -1.95
N GLY A 113 1.51 -7.07 -2.28
CA GLY A 113 0.19 -7.18 -2.88
C GLY A 113 0.20 -7.87 -4.25
N ILE A 114 1.20 -7.57 -5.10
CA ILE A 114 1.37 -8.25 -6.38
C ILE A 114 1.60 -9.75 -6.17
N ILE A 115 2.48 -10.15 -5.25
CA ILE A 115 2.76 -11.56 -4.95
C ILE A 115 1.51 -12.28 -4.46
N MET A 116 0.75 -11.69 -3.54
CA MET A 116 -0.55 -12.26 -3.13
C MET A 116 -1.51 -12.43 -4.31
N GLY A 117 -1.56 -11.42 -5.19
CA GLY A 117 -2.40 -11.49 -6.38
C GLY A 117 -1.97 -12.56 -7.39
N LEU A 118 -0.67 -12.88 -7.46
CA LEU A 118 -0.18 -13.99 -8.27
C LEU A 118 -0.65 -15.34 -7.69
N GLY A 119 -0.64 -15.50 -6.37
CA GLY A 119 -1.22 -16.65 -5.69
C GLY A 119 -2.69 -16.81 -6.03
N LEU A 120 -3.49 -15.78 -5.82
CA LEU A 120 -4.91 -15.74 -6.18
C LEU A 120 -5.15 -16.10 -7.66
N ALA A 121 -4.27 -15.63 -8.56
CA ALA A 121 -4.44 -15.84 -9.99
C ALA A 121 -4.09 -17.27 -10.46
N LEU A 122 -3.14 -17.94 -9.81
CA LEU A 122 -2.51 -19.14 -10.38
C LEU A 122 -2.52 -20.37 -9.47
N THR A 123 -2.49 -20.20 -8.12
CA THR A 123 -2.20 -21.34 -7.22
C THR A 123 -3.09 -21.46 -6.01
N GLU A 124 -3.65 -20.37 -5.50
CA GLU A 124 -4.41 -20.38 -4.24
C GLU A 124 -5.89 -20.68 -4.50
N GLU A 125 -6.38 -21.75 -3.89
CA GLU A 125 -7.79 -22.14 -3.95
C GLU A 125 -8.20 -22.81 -2.65
N THR A 126 -9.33 -22.37 -2.09
CA THR A 126 -9.93 -23.07 -0.94
C THR A 126 -10.94 -24.12 -1.45
N LEU A 127 -10.64 -25.37 -1.22
CA LEU A 127 -11.49 -26.50 -1.63
C LEU A 127 -12.44 -26.90 -0.50
N PHE A 128 -13.73 -26.94 -0.80
CA PHE A 128 -14.76 -27.38 0.13
C PHE A 128 -15.29 -28.75 -0.25
N ASP A 129 -15.48 -29.62 0.75
CA ASP A 129 -16.33 -30.80 0.58
C ASP A 129 -17.80 -30.36 0.62
N GLU A 130 -18.50 -30.47 -0.50
CA GLU A 130 -19.90 -30.03 -0.65
C GLU A 130 -20.87 -30.77 0.30
N ARG A 131 -20.53 -31.99 0.75
CA ARG A 131 -21.38 -32.79 1.63
C ARG A 131 -21.25 -32.39 3.09
N SER A 132 -20.04 -32.01 3.52
CA SER A 132 -19.75 -31.73 4.94
C SER A 132 -19.48 -30.23 5.23
N GLY A 133 -19.24 -29.45 4.20
CA GLY A 133 -18.84 -28.04 4.32
C GLY A 133 -17.43 -27.85 4.90
N ARG A 134 -16.62 -28.90 4.95
CA ARG A 134 -15.25 -28.84 5.46
C ARG A 134 -14.29 -28.35 4.39
N ILE A 135 -13.29 -27.56 4.84
CA ILE A 135 -12.15 -27.20 4.00
C ILE A 135 -11.29 -28.47 3.81
N MET A 136 -11.01 -28.81 2.56
CA MET A 136 -10.27 -30.02 2.20
C MET A 136 -8.76 -29.83 2.22
N ASN A 137 -8.31 -28.58 2.05
CA ASN A 137 -6.89 -28.18 2.01
C ASN A 137 -6.56 -27.14 3.09
N PRO A 138 -6.67 -27.48 4.40
CA PRO A 138 -6.58 -26.53 5.51
C PRO A 138 -5.15 -26.19 5.93
N SER A 139 -4.14 -26.69 5.24
CA SER A 139 -2.73 -26.51 5.61
C SER A 139 -1.86 -26.07 4.43
N LEU A 140 -0.70 -25.49 4.71
CA LEU A 140 0.27 -25.10 3.67
C LEU A 140 0.87 -26.27 2.89
N ALA A 141 0.61 -27.52 3.28
CA ALA A 141 0.97 -28.70 2.48
C ALA A 141 0.06 -28.86 1.27
N GLU A 142 -1.14 -28.30 1.32
CA GLU A 142 -2.20 -28.50 0.32
C GLU A 142 -2.73 -27.18 -0.24
N TYR A 143 -2.59 -26.08 0.51
CA TYR A 143 -2.92 -24.74 0.07
C TYR A 143 -1.66 -24.04 -0.44
N HIS A 144 -1.58 -23.80 -1.74
CA HIS A 144 -0.34 -23.41 -2.41
C HIS A 144 -0.19 -21.88 -2.51
N VAL A 145 0.41 -21.27 -1.49
CA VAL A 145 0.86 -19.87 -1.61
C VAL A 145 2.11 -19.78 -2.51
N PRO A 146 2.33 -18.66 -3.22
CA PRO A 146 3.53 -18.48 -4.03
C PRO A 146 4.79 -18.60 -3.17
N VAL A 147 5.70 -19.48 -3.60
CA VAL A 147 7.03 -19.59 -3.00
C VAL A 147 8.03 -18.72 -3.76
N HIS A 148 9.23 -18.57 -3.22
CA HIS A 148 10.25 -17.66 -3.78
C HIS A 148 10.59 -17.93 -5.26
N LEU A 149 10.47 -19.19 -5.69
CA LEU A 149 10.71 -19.60 -7.08
C LEU A 149 9.59 -19.16 -8.05
N ASP A 150 8.38 -18.94 -7.52
CA ASP A 150 7.22 -18.51 -8.32
C ASP A 150 7.18 -17.00 -8.54
N VAL A 151 7.94 -16.25 -7.72
CA VAL A 151 7.95 -14.79 -7.76
C VAL A 151 8.78 -14.31 -8.94
N PRO A 152 8.16 -13.57 -9.89
CA PRO A 152 8.86 -13.03 -11.05
C PRO A 152 9.73 -11.82 -10.68
N THR A 153 10.41 -11.26 -11.68
CA THR A 153 10.92 -9.89 -11.55
C THR A 153 9.76 -8.91 -11.44
N ILE A 154 9.63 -8.25 -10.28
CA ILE A 154 8.58 -7.28 -10.01
C ILE A 154 9.18 -5.88 -9.96
N GLU A 155 8.75 -5.04 -10.89
CA GLU A 155 9.03 -3.61 -10.91
C GLU A 155 7.82 -2.84 -10.39
N VAL A 156 8.06 -1.82 -9.56
CA VAL A 156 7.02 -0.92 -9.09
C VAL A 156 7.47 0.52 -9.28
N ILE A 157 6.60 1.32 -9.87
CA ILE A 157 6.76 2.75 -10.05
C ILE A 157 5.56 3.48 -9.49
N TRP A 158 5.70 4.73 -9.11
CA TRP A 158 4.61 5.54 -8.60
C TRP A 158 4.79 7.01 -8.92
N ASN A 159 3.68 7.71 -8.91
CA ASN A 159 3.68 9.17 -8.86
C ASN A 159 3.80 9.60 -7.40
N ASP A 160 4.63 10.62 -7.14
CA ASP A 160 4.78 11.22 -5.81
C ASP A 160 4.14 12.62 -5.79
N ILE A 161 2.84 12.66 -6.15
CA ILE A 161 2.06 13.90 -6.24
C ILE A 161 1.19 14.00 -4.99
N PRO A 162 1.46 14.95 -4.08
CA PRO A 162 0.66 15.11 -2.87
C PRO A 162 -0.81 15.35 -3.18
N ASP A 163 -1.69 14.62 -2.48
CA ASP A 163 -3.12 14.85 -2.55
C ASP A 163 -3.49 16.09 -1.71
N PRO A 164 -4.11 17.12 -2.30
CA PRO A 164 -4.42 18.35 -1.57
C PRO A 164 -5.51 18.18 -0.50
N HIS A 165 -6.26 17.07 -0.53
CA HIS A 165 -7.41 16.82 0.33
C HIS A 165 -7.15 15.76 1.40
N SER A 166 -6.00 15.10 1.38
CA SER A 166 -5.67 14.07 2.38
C SER A 166 -4.58 14.52 3.36
N PRO A 167 -4.61 14.02 4.61
CA PRO A 167 -3.57 14.32 5.59
C PRO A 167 -2.18 13.98 5.06
N LEU A 168 -1.21 14.88 5.24
CA LEU A 168 0.16 14.75 4.72
C LEU A 168 0.25 14.61 3.19
N GLY A 169 -0.84 14.75 2.47
CA GLY A 169 -0.91 14.52 1.02
C GLY A 169 -0.82 13.04 0.62
N ALA A 170 -0.92 12.11 1.57
CA ALA A 170 -0.77 10.67 1.35
C ALA A 170 -2.13 9.96 1.32
N ARG A 171 -2.26 8.92 0.48
CA ARG A 171 -3.39 7.99 0.44
C ARG A 171 -2.96 6.58 0.81
N GLY A 172 -3.94 5.69 1.06
CA GLY A 172 -3.66 4.31 1.44
C GLY A 172 -2.99 3.50 0.33
N ILE A 173 -2.03 2.66 0.71
CA ILE A 173 -1.28 1.77 -0.21
C ILE A 173 -1.34 0.30 0.20
N GLY A 174 -2.02 -0.04 1.30
CA GLY A 174 -1.99 -1.37 1.89
C GLY A 174 -2.48 -2.48 0.94
N GLU A 175 -3.48 -2.19 0.12
CA GLU A 175 -4.18 -3.21 -0.68
C GLU A 175 -4.15 -2.94 -2.20
N ILE A 176 -3.73 -1.76 -2.66
CA ILE A 176 -3.82 -1.46 -4.09
C ILE A 176 -2.89 -2.32 -4.95
N GLY A 177 -1.85 -2.91 -4.36
CA GLY A 177 -0.94 -3.82 -5.05
C GLY A 177 -1.61 -5.07 -5.58
N ILE A 178 -2.63 -5.60 -4.90
CA ILE A 178 -3.31 -6.86 -5.27
C ILE A 178 -4.44 -6.65 -6.29
N THR A 179 -5.09 -5.49 -6.29
CA THR A 179 -6.40 -5.28 -6.92
C THR A 179 -6.46 -5.56 -8.43
N GLY A 180 -5.37 -5.36 -9.17
CA GLY A 180 -5.34 -5.55 -10.62
C GLY A 180 -4.61 -6.81 -11.09
N VAL A 181 -3.98 -7.58 -10.19
CA VAL A 181 -3.08 -8.67 -10.56
C VAL A 181 -3.80 -9.80 -11.29
N GLY A 182 -4.90 -10.28 -10.74
CA GLY A 182 -5.68 -11.37 -11.36
C GLY A 182 -6.11 -11.03 -12.79
N ALA A 183 -6.55 -9.79 -13.02
CA ALA A 183 -6.93 -9.31 -14.34
C ALA A 183 -5.73 -9.18 -15.29
N ALA A 184 -4.58 -8.69 -14.81
CA ALA A 184 -3.36 -8.58 -15.59
C ALA A 184 -2.86 -9.96 -16.04
N VAL A 185 -2.81 -10.94 -15.12
CA VAL A 185 -2.42 -12.33 -15.43
C VAL A 185 -3.41 -12.96 -16.41
N ALA A 186 -4.72 -12.86 -16.17
CA ALA A 186 -5.73 -13.44 -17.06
C ALA A 186 -5.68 -12.84 -18.48
N ASN A 187 -5.39 -11.56 -18.61
CA ASN A 187 -5.22 -10.90 -19.91
C ASN A 187 -3.93 -11.35 -20.60
N ALA A 188 -2.83 -11.50 -19.87
CA ALA A 188 -1.57 -11.99 -20.41
C ALA A 188 -1.70 -13.44 -20.91
N VAL A 189 -2.38 -14.31 -20.14
CA VAL A 189 -2.68 -15.69 -20.53
C VAL A 189 -3.55 -15.72 -21.78
N TYR A 190 -4.59 -14.88 -21.83
CA TYR A 190 -5.41 -14.77 -23.03
C TYR A 190 -4.60 -14.33 -24.27
N ASN A 191 -3.73 -13.36 -24.11
CA ASN A 191 -2.88 -12.90 -25.20
C ASN A 191 -1.93 -14.00 -25.70
N ALA A 192 -1.42 -14.84 -24.79
CA ALA A 192 -0.51 -15.93 -25.11
C ALA A 192 -1.22 -17.15 -25.73
N THR A 193 -2.46 -17.44 -25.34
CA THR A 193 -3.11 -18.72 -25.67
C THR A 193 -4.40 -18.60 -26.48
N GLY A 194 -4.98 -17.41 -26.55
CA GLY A 194 -6.33 -17.18 -27.09
C GLY A 194 -7.47 -17.68 -26.18
N LYS A 195 -7.16 -18.30 -25.04
CA LYS A 195 -8.17 -18.85 -24.11
C LYS A 195 -8.54 -17.85 -23.04
N ARG A 196 -9.84 -17.52 -22.92
CA ARG A 196 -10.34 -16.58 -21.94
C ARG A 196 -10.84 -17.30 -20.69
N ILE A 197 -9.97 -17.40 -19.67
CA ILE A 197 -10.34 -17.94 -18.36
C ILE A 197 -11.00 -16.84 -17.53
N ARG A 198 -12.14 -17.15 -16.93
CA ARG A 198 -12.95 -16.21 -16.13
C ARG A 198 -13.08 -16.63 -14.65
N GLU A 199 -12.53 -17.77 -14.30
CA GLU A 199 -12.53 -18.33 -12.95
C GLU A 199 -11.11 -18.53 -12.49
N LEU A 200 -10.76 -17.96 -11.34
CA LEU A 200 -9.45 -18.11 -10.72
C LEU A 200 -9.48 -19.27 -9.70
N PRO A 201 -8.33 -19.90 -9.45
CA PRO A 201 -7.04 -19.75 -10.13
C PRO A 201 -7.07 -20.27 -11.57
N ILE A 202 -6.12 -19.80 -12.41
CA ILE A 202 -5.94 -20.28 -13.78
C ILE A 202 -5.10 -21.58 -13.73
N THR A 203 -5.78 -22.69 -13.59
CA THR A 203 -5.18 -24.02 -13.45
C THR A 203 -4.86 -24.65 -14.81
N LEU A 204 -4.02 -25.70 -14.80
CA LEU A 204 -3.55 -26.39 -16.02
C LEU A 204 -4.70 -26.98 -16.82
N ASP A 205 -5.67 -27.61 -16.14
CA ASP A 205 -6.85 -28.22 -16.75
C ASP A 205 -7.70 -27.20 -17.51
N LYS A 206 -7.87 -25.98 -16.96
CA LYS A 206 -8.60 -24.89 -17.64
C LYS A 206 -7.93 -24.45 -18.93
N LEU A 207 -6.59 -24.56 -18.99
CA LEU A 207 -5.81 -24.23 -20.19
C LEU A 207 -5.71 -25.37 -21.18
N LEU A 208 -5.71 -26.62 -20.70
CA LEU A 208 -5.65 -27.80 -21.56
C LEU A 208 -7.01 -28.26 -22.06
N ALA A 209 -8.10 -27.89 -21.39
CA ALA A 209 -9.45 -28.18 -21.82
C ALA A 209 -9.65 -27.77 -23.29
N VAL A 210 -9.77 -28.76 -24.14
CA VAL A 210 -10.00 -28.60 -25.58
C VAL A 210 -11.41 -28.06 -25.76
N GLY A 211 -11.51 -26.90 -26.41
CA GLY A 211 -12.68 -26.16 -26.76
C GLY A 211 -14.03 -26.84 -26.56
N SER A 212 -14.78 -26.35 -25.62
CA SER A 212 -16.24 -26.37 -25.63
C SER A 212 -16.78 -25.12 -26.29
#